data_a77e333227efe9f303a70772bc5f5bd8
#
_entry.id   a77e333227efe9f303a70772bc5f5bd8
#
_cell.length_a   1.000
_cell.length_b   1.000
_cell.length_c   1.000
_cell.angle_alpha   90.00
_cell.angle_beta   90.00
_cell.angle_gamma   90.00
#
_symmetry.space_group_name_H-M   'P 1'
#
loop_
_entity.id
_entity.type
_entity.pdbx_description
1 polymer ?
#
loop_
_entity_poly.entity_id
_entity_poly.type
_entity_poly.pdbx_seq_one_letter_code
_entity_poly.pdbx_strand_id
1 'polypeptide(L)'
;RGQTWEARDFDEDALLTTVQFIDDQHAVVTGEFGTVLTSADAGKTWVKQAPIPGDFYPYATVFTDRQNGWSSGLGGVIWHTADGGKTWRAQDNRAGAPMYTLLRQGDELYGLGGGGLMVVKRGDTWERFDHGLVPPAYLAAGAVLDARSMLVAGSAGALHVVTAPGQIALAAHHTQGAAR
;
A
#
# COMPACT_ATOMS: atom_id res chain seq x y z
N ARG A 1 9.00 17.46 18.72
CA ARG A 1 7.91 16.55 18.34
C ARG A 1 8.12 15.23 19.10
N GLY A 2 7.01 14.57 19.53
CA GLY A 2 7.09 13.32 20.30
C GLY A 2 7.44 13.50 21.80
N GLN A 3 7.32 14.70 22.34
CA GLN A 3 7.55 14.94 23.77
C GLN A 3 6.36 14.50 24.65
N THR A 4 5.19 14.45 24.08
CA THR A 4 3.96 13.95 24.73
C THR A 4 3.24 13.01 23.77
N TRP A 5 2.58 12.00 24.34
CA TRP A 5 1.77 11.02 23.64
C TRP A 5 0.40 10.95 24.32
N GLU A 6 -0.66 10.95 23.54
CA GLU A 6 -2.02 10.79 24.00
C GLU A 6 -2.60 9.53 23.38
N ALA A 7 -3.10 8.62 24.20
CA ALA A 7 -3.79 7.42 23.73
C ALA A 7 -5.15 7.82 23.13
N ARG A 8 -5.48 7.20 22.01
CA ARG A 8 -6.80 7.24 21.38
C ARG A 8 -7.27 5.81 21.25
N ASP A 9 -8.08 5.36 22.18
CA ASP A 9 -8.56 4.00 22.22
C ASP A 9 -9.66 3.80 21.18
N PHE A 10 -9.66 2.64 20.58
CA PHE A 10 -10.70 2.13 19.71
C PHE A 10 -11.38 0.96 20.46
N ASP A 11 -12.69 1.05 20.67
CA ASP A 11 -13.44 0.15 21.57
C ASP A 11 -13.62 -1.28 21.03
N GLU A 12 -12.96 -1.64 19.94
CA GLU A 12 -13.04 -2.97 19.33
C GLU A 12 -11.67 -3.65 19.33
N ASP A 13 -11.67 -4.96 19.55
CA ASP A 13 -10.48 -5.80 19.45
C ASP A 13 -10.16 -6.08 17.97
N ALA A 14 -9.56 -5.10 17.30
CA ALA A 14 -9.14 -5.19 15.92
C ALA A 14 -7.74 -4.57 15.73
N LEU A 15 -6.85 -5.31 15.09
CA LEU A 15 -5.53 -4.79 14.74
C LEU A 15 -5.66 -3.74 13.64
N LEU A 16 -5.27 -2.51 13.94
CA LEU A 16 -5.19 -1.44 12.95
C LEU A 16 -3.87 -1.56 12.19
N THR A 17 -3.94 -1.73 10.87
CA THR A 17 -2.78 -2.08 10.03
C THR A 17 -2.20 -0.90 9.29
N THR A 18 -3.02 0.09 8.93
CA THR A 18 -2.56 1.25 8.17
C THR A 18 -3.15 2.54 8.72
N VAL A 19 -2.41 3.63 8.57
CA VAL A 19 -2.90 4.99 8.79
C VAL A 19 -2.33 5.89 7.71
N GLN A 20 -3.18 6.74 7.14
CA GLN A 20 -2.77 7.75 6.17
C GLN A 20 -3.46 9.09 6.46
N PHE A 21 -2.70 10.17 6.48
CA PHE A 21 -3.23 11.51 6.32
C PHE A 21 -3.37 11.81 4.83
N ILE A 22 -4.59 12.12 4.40
CA ILE A 22 -4.92 12.48 3.02
C ILE A 22 -4.57 13.96 2.80
N ASP A 23 -4.86 14.76 3.80
CA ASP A 23 -4.48 16.18 3.91
C ASP A 23 -4.35 16.56 5.40
N ASP A 24 -4.17 17.85 5.70
CA ASP A 24 -3.93 18.33 7.08
C ASP A 24 -5.10 18.07 8.05
N GLN A 25 -6.30 17.77 7.56
CA GLN A 25 -7.49 17.54 8.37
C GLN A 25 -8.03 16.11 8.24
N HIS A 26 -7.86 15.48 7.07
CA HIS A 26 -8.49 14.20 6.78
C HIS A 26 -7.49 13.07 6.87
N ALA A 27 -7.88 12.05 7.63
CA ALA A 27 -7.11 10.81 7.79
C ALA A 27 -8.00 9.59 7.68
N VAL A 28 -7.42 8.47 7.29
CA VAL A 28 -8.05 7.16 7.24
C VAL A 28 -7.17 6.15 7.96
N VAL A 29 -7.82 5.22 8.65
CA VAL A 29 -7.20 4.04 9.26
C VAL A 29 -7.93 2.82 8.73
N THR A 30 -7.20 1.76 8.41
CA THR A 30 -7.80 0.46 8.11
C THR A 30 -7.19 -0.63 8.97
N GLY A 31 -7.93 -1.71 9.18
CA GLY A 31 -7.53 -2.80 10.07
C GLY A 31 -8.28 -4.11 9.81
N GLU A 32 -8.03 -5.08 10.69
CA GLU A 32 -8.65 -6.41 10.65
C GLU A 32 -10.17 -6.32 10.51
N PHE A 33 -10.77 -7.38 9.97
CA PHE A 33 -12.20 -7.50 9.71
C PHE A 33 -12.75 -6.41 8.78
N GLY A 34 -11.86 -5.83 7.94
CA GLY A 34 -12.22 -4.73 7.06
C GLY A 34 -12.47 -3.41 7.76
N THR A 35 -12.06 -3.26 9.02
CA THR A 35 -12.26 -2.02 9.79
C THR A 35 -11.78 -0.80 9.04
N VAL A 36 -12.63 0.23 8.99
CA VAL A 36 -12.33 1.54 8.40
C VAL A 36 -12.74 2.64 9.36
N LEU A 37 -11.81 3.50 9.71
CA LEU A 37 -12.03 4.71 10.49
C LEU A 37 -11.62 5.92 9.68
N THR A 38 -12.38 7.00 9.75
CA THR A 38 -12.05 8.28 9.10
C THR A 38 -12.06 9.41 10.12
N SER A 39 -11.15 10.34 9.94
CA SER A 39 -11.10 11.60 10.68
C SER A 39 -11.22 12.78 9.72
N ALA A 40 -11.86 13.86 10.18
CA ALA A 40 -11.98 15.13 9.46
C ALA A 40 -11.42 16.31 10.29
N ASP A 41 -10.70 16.04 11.37
CA ASP A 41 -10.23 17.02 12.33
C ASP A 41 -8.77 16.76 12.78
N ALA A 42 -7.94 16.31 11.84
CA ALA A 42 -6.53 15.98 12.06
C ALA A 42 -6.31 14.84 13.09
N GLY A 43 -7.21 13.84 13.11
CA GLY A 43 -7.09 12.67 13.97
C GLY A 43 -7.55 12.88 15.41
N LYS A 44 -8.22 13.99 15.71
CA LYS A 44 -8.74 14.24 17.06
C LYS A 44 -9.95 13.38 17.37
N THR A 45 -10.84 13.21 16.38
CA THR A 45 -11.99 12.28 16.46
C THR A 45 -12.00 11.34 15.26
N TRP A 46 -12.55 10.15 15.47
CA TRP A 46 -12.64 9.11 14.47
C TRP A 46 -14.06 8.61 14.33
N VAL A 47 -14.50 8.41 13.09
CA VAL A 47 -15.81 7.88 12.74
C VAL A 47 -15.63 6.54 12.07
N LYS A 48 -16.26 5.50 12.62
CA LYS A 48 -16.29 4.17 12.01
C LYS A 48 -17.18 4.21 10.77
N GLN A 49 -16.63 3.72 9.66
CA GLN A 49 -17.35 3.53 8.40
C GLN A 49 -17.83 2.09 8.25
N ALA A 50 -18.61 1.81 7.20
CA ALA A 50 -18.91 0.44 6.84
C ALA A 50 -17.60 -0.33 6.52
N PRO A 51 -17.48 -1.59 6.95
CA PRO A 51 -16.25 -2.35 6.76
C PRO A 51 -16.02 -2.67 5.29
N ILE A 52 -14.75 -2.86 4.92
CA ILE A 52 -14.39 -3.52 3.65
C ILE A 52 -14.98 -4.94 3.69
N PRO A 53 -15.71 -5.39 2.65
CA PRO A 53 -16.44 -6.66 2.70
C PRO A 53 -15.54 -7.90 2.83
N GLY A 54 -16.08 -9.00 3.40
CA GLY A 54 -15.49 -10.34 3.38
C GLY A 54 -14.44 -10.57 4.47
N ASP A 55 -14.62 -10.00 5.67
CA ASP A 55 -13.67 -10.11 6.79
C ASP A 55 -12.23 -9.80 6.36
N PHE A 56 -12.12 -8.79 5.52
CA PHE A 56 -10.89 -8.44 4.81
C PHE A 56 -9.76 -8.05 5.77
N TYR A 57 -8.57 -8.57 5.51
CA TYR A 57 -7.36 -8.19 6.22
C TYR A 57 -6.50 -7.28 5.32
N PRO A 58 -6.54 -5.96 5.51
CA PRO A 58 -5.74 -5.02 4.71
C PRO A 58 -4.25 -5.09 5.10
N TYR A 59 -3.39 -5.13 4.09
CA TYR A 59 -1.93 -4.95 4.24
C TYR A 59 -1.52 -3.53 3.94
N ALA A 60 -2.16 -2.91 2.95
CA ALA A 60 -1.90 -1.52 2.56
C ALA A 60 -3.18 -0.83 2.13
N THR A 61 -3.26 0.45 2.46
CA THR A 61 -4.34 1.33 2.00
C THR A 61 -3.72 2.64 1.53
N VAL A 62 -4.15 3.12 0.38
CA VAL A 62 -3.71 4.39 -0.19
C VAL A 62 -4.90 5.18 -0.71
N PHE A 63 -5.02 6.42 -0.29
CA PHE A 63 -5.96 7.40 -0.82
C PHE A 63 -5.21 8.40 -1.70
N THR A 64 -5.76 8.72 -2.85
CA THR A 64 -5.21 9.73 -3.75
C THR A 64 -5.84 11.10 -3.52
N ASP A 65 -7.05 11.10 -2.97
CA ASP A 65 -7.82 12.27 -2.56
C ASP A 65 -8.84 11.84 -1.47
N ARG A 66 -9.71 12.77 -1.05
CA ARG A 66 -10.70 12.48 0.03
C ARG A 66 -11.77 11.47 -0.34
N GLN A 67 -11.95 11.15 -1.61
CA GLN A 67 -13.00 10.25 -2.10
C GLN A 67 -12.42 8.93 -2.59
N ASN A 68 -11.28 8.97 -3.29
CA ASN A 68 -10.74 7.81 -3.96
C ASN A 68 -9.63 7.15 -3.17
N GLY A 69 -9.83 5.88 -2.82
CA GLY A 69 -8.88 5.07 -2.08
C GLY A 69 -8.88 3.62 -2.51
N TRP A 70 -7.76 2.96 -2.31
CA TRP A 70 -7.57 1.53 -2.60
C TRP A 70 -6.99 0.83 -1.39
N SER A 71 -7.49 -0.38 -1.13
CA SER A 71 -6.97 -1.24 -0.07
C SER A 71 -6.64 -2.62 -0.64
N SER A 72 -5.44 -3.09 -0.38
CA SER A 72 -4.97 -4.43 -0.77
C SER A 72 -4.67 -5.26 0.47
N GLY A 73 -4.81 -6.57 0.37
CA GLY A 73 -4.62 -7.44 1.52
C GLY A 73 -4.61 -8.91 1.18
N LEU A 74 -4.97 -9.71 2.19
CA LEU A 74 -5.03 -11.16 2.09
C LEU A 74 -5.99 -11.58 0.99
N GLY A 75 -5.64 -12.65 0.25
CA GLY A 75 -6.47 -13.21 -0.83
C GLY A 75 -6.28 -12.54 -2.18
N GLY A 76 -5.44 -11.50 -2.30
CA GLY A 76 -5.10 -10.88 -3.58
C GLY A 76 -6.18 -9.95 -4.16
N VAL A 77 -7.25 -9.69 -3.41
CA VAL A 77 -8.27 -8.71 -3.82
C VAL A 77 -7.76 -7.30 -3.55
N ILE A 78 -8.03 -6.38 -4.48
CA ILE A 78 -7.83 -4.95 -4.26
C ILE A 78 -9.22 -4.29 -4.26
N TRP A 79 -9.52 -3.61 -3.17
CA TRP A 79 -10.76 -2.89 -2.98
C TRP A 79 -10.60 -1.42 -3.33
N HIS A 80 -11.61 -0.83 -3.93
CA HIS A 80 -11.68 0.59 -4.28
C HIS A 80 -12.89 1.24 -3.63
N THR A 81 -12.67 2.41 -3.04
CA THR A 81 -13.71 3.34 -2.63
C THR A 81 -13.67 4.59 -3.51
N ALA A 82 -14.84 5.15 -3.80
CA ALA A 82 -15.00 6.42 -4.51
C ALA A 82 -15.80 7.44 -3.67
N ASP A 83 -16.00 7.15 -2.37
CA ASP A 83 -16.83 7.95 -1.46
C ASP A 83 -16.18 8.14 -0.07
N GLY A 84 -14.85 8.06 -0.03
CA GLY A 84 -14.09 8.32 1.19
C GLY A 84 -14.12 7.18 2.20
N GLY A 85 -14.26 5.93 1.73
CA GLY A 85 -14.24 4.74 2.58
C GLY A 85 -15.62 4.33 3.12
N LYS A 86 -16.69 4.93 2.65
CA LYS A 86 -18.06 4.58 3.06
C LYS A 86 -18.56 3.30 2.39
N THR A 87 -18.19 3.09 1.14
CA THR A 87 -18.46 1.85 0.39
C THR A 87 -17.23 1.39 -0.38
N TRP A 88 -17.13 0.07 -0.60
CA TRP A 88 -16.00 -0.55 -1.25
C TRP A 88 -16.44 -1.52 -2.34
N ARG A 89 -15.74 -1.51 -3.46
CA ARG A 89 -15.95 -2.39 -4.62
C ARG A 89 -14.66 -3.10 -4.97
N ALA A 90 -14.73 -4.42 -5.13
CA ALA A 90 -13.59 -5.21 -5.58
C ALA A 90 -13.18 -4.80 -7.01
N GLN A 91 -11.88 -4.66 -7.23
CA GLN A 91 -11.29 -4.51 -8.56
C GLN A 91 -10.54 -5.78 -8.96
N ASP A 92 -10.50 -6.04 -10.27
CA ASP A 92 -9.80 -7.19 -10.82
C ASP A 92 -8.28 -7.02 -10.68
N ASN A 93 -7.69 -7.86 -9.84
CA ASN A 93 -6.24 -8.00 -9.72
C ASN A 93 -5.77 -9.18 -10.55
N ARG A 94 -5.37 -8.93 -11.78
CA ARG A 94 -4.94 -9.95 -12.75
C ARG A 94 -3.65 -10.67 -12.36
N ALA A 95 -2.94 -10.20 -11.36
CA ALA A 95 -1.79 -10.92 -10.82
C ALA A 95 -2.20 -12.13 -9.98
N GLY A 96 -3.39 -12.11 -9.38
CA GLY A 96 -3.90 -13.21 -8.55
C GLY A 96 -3.10 -13.45 -7.27
N ALA A 97 -2.31 -12.48 -6.83
CA ALA A 97 -1.45 -12.57 -5.65
C ALA A 97 -1.74 -11.42 -4.67
N PRO A 98 -1.55 -11.63 -3.36
CA PRO A 98 -1.69 -10.57 -2.38
C PRO A 98 -0.66 -9.46 -2.63
N MET A 99 -1.11 -8.20 -2.57
CA MET A 99 -0.23 -7.04 -2.61
C MET A 99 0.00 -6.55 -1.19
N TYR A 100 1.27 -6.48 -0.79
CA TYR A 100 1.68 -6.09 0.58
C TYR A 100 1.87 -4.59 0.72
N THR A 101 2.08 -3.90 -0.39
CA THR A 101 2.30 -2.44 -0.42
C THR A 101 1.61 -1.85 -1.64
N LEU A 102 0.99 -0.69 -1.45
CA LEU A 102 0.50 0.17 -2.51
C LEU A 102 1.31 1.45 -2.54
N LEU A 103 1.72 1.89 -3.72
CA LEU A 103 2.52 3.09 -3.92
C LEU A 103 1.83 4.01 -4.92
N ARG A 104 1.86 5.30 -4.66
CA ARG A 104 1.45 6.33 -5.61
C ARG A 104 2.69 7.03 -6.17
N GLN A 105 2.85 7.01 -7.50
CA GLN A 105 3.87 7.76 -8.22
C GLN A 105 3.20 8.68 -9.25
N GLY A 106 3.12 9.96 -8.95
CA GLY A 106 2.31 10.88 -9.74
C GLY A 106 0.83 10.50 -9.71
N ASP A 107 0.26 10.23 -10.87
CA ASP A 107 -1.14 9.79 -11.03
C ASP A 107 -1.27 8.26 -11.13
N GLU A 108 -0.17 7.53 -11.13
CA GLU A 108 -0.18 6.07 -11.21
C GLU A 108 -0.12 5.42 -9.82
N LEU A 109 -0.80 4.29 -9.70
CA LEU A 109 -0.76 3.43 -8.53
C LEU A 109 -0.11 2.10 -8.88
N TYR A 110 0.77 1.65 -8.00
CA TYR A 110 1.47 0.38 -8.09
C TYR A 110 1.18 -0.47 -6.87
N GLY A 111 1.11 -1.79 -7.05
CA GLY A 111 1.08 -2.77 -5.97
C GLY A 111 2.33 -3.64 -6.03
N LEU A 112 2.89 -3.94 -4.85
CA LEU A 112 4.03 -4.84 -4.67
C LEU A 112 3.57 -6.04 -3.84
N GLY A 113 3.93 -7.26 -4.25
CA GLY A 113 3.33 -8.40 -3.56
C GLY A 113 4.00 -9.74 -3.68
N GLY A 114 3.19 -10.76 -3.46
CA GLY A 114 3.58 -12.17 -3.49
C GLY A 114 4.11 -12.60 -4.84
N GLY A 115 5.01 -13.58 -4.84
CA GLY A 115 5.69 -14.05 -6.05
C GLY A 115 6.64 -13.02 -6.67
N GLY A 116 7.03 -11.99 -5.94
CA GLY A 116 7.85 -10.89 -6.46
C GLY A 116 7.12 -10.04 -7.49
N LEU A 117 5.80 -10.12 -7.54
CA LEU A 117 4.99 -9.44 -8.55
C LEU A 117 4.83 -7.96 -8.24
N MET A 118 4.80 -7.17 -9.29
CA MET A 118 4.29 -5.81 -9.29
C MET A 118 3.05 -5.73 -10.16
N VAL A 119 2.13 -4.88 -9.77
CA VAL A 119 0.97 -4.52 -10.58
C VAL A 119 0.88 -3.00 -10.73
N VAL A 120 0.25 -2.55 -11.78
CA VAL A 120 -0.06 -1.15 -12.03
C VAL A 120 -1.54 -1.01 -12.32
N LYS A 121 -2.16 0.02 -11.77
CA LYS A 121 -3.58 0.30 -11.99
C LYS A 121 -3.81 0.82 -13.42
N ARG A 122 -4.77 0.23 -14.12
CA ARG A 122 -5.23 0.64 -15.46
C ARG A 122 -6.75 0.65 -15.49
N GLY A 123 -7.35 1.83 -15.49
CA GLY A 123 -8.79 1.95 -15.33
C GLY A 123 -9.28 1.27 -14.04
N ASP A 124 -10.19 0.32 -14.16
CA ASP A 124 -10.74 -0.45 -13.03
C ASP A 124 -10.05 -1.80 -12.78
N THR A 125 -8.91 -2.04 -13.41
CA THR A 125 -8.14 -3.29 -13.28
C THR A 125 -6.72 -3.00 -12.81
N TRP A 126 -6.08 -4.05 -12.28
CA TRP A 126 -4.68 -4.05 -11.88
C TRP A 126 -3.94 -5.08 -12.74
N GLU A 127 -3.02 -4.60 -13.57
CA GLU A 127 -2.29 -5.41 -14.54
C GLU A 127 -0.87 -5.67 -14.05
N ARG A 128 -0.30 -6.80 -14.44
CA ARG A 128 1.09 -7.09 -14.13
C ARG A 128 2.00 -6.03 -14.73
N PHE A 129 2.89 -5.53 -13.91
CA PHE A 129 3.96 -4.63 -14.32
C PHE A 129 5.25 -5.44 -14.41
N ASP A 130 5.80 -5.50 -15.63
CA ASP A 130 7.09 -6.15 -15.85
C ASP A 130 8.21 -5.22 -15.38
N HIS A 131 8.81 -5.55 -14.26
CA HIS A 131 9.95 -4.83 -13.70
C HIS A 131 11.29 -5.42 -14.16
N GLY A 132 11.28 -6.52 -14.95
CA GLY A 132 12.48 -7.17 -15.53
C GLY A 132 13.45 -7.78 -14.52
N LEU A 133 13.14 -7.80 -13.23
CA LEU A 133 13.94 -8.45 -12.19
C LEU A 133 13.64 -9.95 -12.18
N VAL A 134 14.63 -10.75 -11.75
CA VAL A 134 14.35 -12.12 -11.32
C VAL A 134 13.45 -12.00 -10.07
N PRO A 135 12.21 -12.51 -10.12
CA PRO A 135 11.26 -12.28 -9.04
C PRO A 135 11.77 -12.89 -7.73
N PRO A 136 11.90 -12.12 -6.64
CA PRO A 136 12.05 -12.68 -5.30
C PRO A 136 10.77 -13.41 -4.89
N ALA A 137 10.77 -14.13 -3.75
CA ALA A 137 9.56 -14.79 -3.28
C ALA A 137 8.42 -13.78 -2.99
N TYR A 138 8.77 -12.55 -2.60
CA TYR A 138 7.82 -11.44 -2.46
C TYR A 138 8.54 -10.07 -2.48
N LEU A 139 7.79 -9.03 -2.85
CA LEU A 139 8.13 -7.63 -2.62
C LEU A 139 7.22 -7.09 -1.51
N ALA A 140 7.82 -6.58 -0.44
CA ALA A 140 7.10 -6.19 0.77
C ALA A 140 7.02 -4.68 0.99
N ALA A 141 7.97 -3.94 0.46
CA ALA A 141 8.09 -2.51 0.69
C ALA A 141 8.58 -1.78 -0.55
N GLY A 142 8.26 -0.51 -0.63
CA GLY A 142 8.78 0.36 -1.68
C GLY A 142 8.66 1.84 -1.30
N ALA A 143 9.40 2.65 -2.00
CA ALA A 143 9.36 4.10 -1.88
C ALA A 143 9.55 4.75 -3.24
N VAL A 144 8.80 5.79 -3.51
CA VAL A 144 8.99 6.61 -4.71
C VAL A 144 10.23 7.46 -4.53
N LEU A 145 11.17 7.37 -5.46
CA LEU A 145 12.41 8.15 -5.45
C LEU A 145 12.24 9.46 -6.21
N ASP A 146 11.61 9.38 -7.37
CA ASP A 146 11.32 10.53 -8.24
C ASP A 146 10.14 10.23 -9.18
N ALA A 147 9.90 11.12 -10.17
CA ALA A 147 8.78 10.96 -11.11
C ALA A 147 8.89 9.72 -12.03
N ARG A 148 10.03 9.04 -12.07
CA ARG A 148 10.29 7.92 -12.97
C ARG A 148 10.83 6.67 -12.29
N SER A 149 11.24 6.75 -11.03
CA SER A 149 11.89 5.66 -10.33
C SER A 149 11.29 5.41 -8.95
N MET A 150 11.29 4.15 -8.56
CA MET A 150 10.92 3.69 -7.23
C MET A 150 11.93 2.67 -6.72
N LEU A 151 12.19 2.69 -5.44
CA LEU A 151 12.93 1.66 -4.73
C LEU A 151 11.95 0.58 -4.32
N VAL A 152 12.28 -0.68 -4.55
CA VAL A 152 11.50 -1.84 -4.11
C VAL A 152 12.37 -2.78 -3.31
N ALA A 153 11.80 -3.37 -2.27
CA ALA A 153 12.49 -4.28 -1.37
C ALA A 153 11.64 -5.51 -1.07
N GLY A 154 12.31 -6.64 -0.82
CA GLY A 154 11.62 -7.89 -0.59
C GLY A 154 12.48 -9.00 0.00
N SER A 155 12.06 -10.23 -0.21
CA SER A 155 12.74 -11.43 0.29
C SER A 155 14.15 -11.59 -0.26
N ALA A 156 14.96 -12.39 0.44
CA ALA A 156 16.33 -12.71 0.08
C ALA A 156 17.25 -11.48 -0.14
N GLY A 157 16.97 -10.38 0.58
CA GLY A 157 17.75 -9.15 0.46
C GLY A 157 17.51 -8.38 -0.85
N ALA A 158 16.40 -8.65 -1.54
CA ALA A 158 16.05 -7.90 -2.73
C ALA A 158 15.91 -6.42 -2.40
N LEU A 159 16.69 -5.59 -3.08
CA LEU A 159 16.66 -4.14 -3.02
C LEU A 159 17.03 -3.59 -4.40
N HIS A 160 16.06 -3.05 -5.09
CA HIS A 160 16.22 -2.66 -6.49
C HIS A 160 15.59 -1.30 -6.77
N VAL A 161 16.16 -0.58 -7.71
CA VAL A 161 15.53 0.59 -8.31
C VAL A 161 14.81 0.14 -9.58
N VAL A 162 13.50 0.38 -9.63
CA VAL A 162 12.65 0.14 -10.80
C VAL A 162 12.33 1.47 -11.44
N THR A 163 12.53 1.57 -12.75
CA THR A 163 12.20 2.78 -13.53
C THR A 163 11.06 2.49 -14.50
N ALA A 164 10.14 3.43 -14.68
CA ALA A 164 9.08 3.33 -15.68
C ALA A 164 9.62 3.65 -17.09
N PRO A 165 9.12 2.98 -18.16
CA PRO A 165 8.74 1.59 -18.27
C PRO A 165 9.94 0.67 -18.55
N GLY A 166 10.14 -0.35 -17.75
CA GLY A 166 10.93 -1.54 -18.10
C GLY A 166 12.45 -1.43 -18.09
N GLN A 167 13.07 -0.39 -17.54
CA GLN A 167 14.52 -0.33 -17.36
C GLN A 167 14.91 -0.45 -15.91
N ILE A 168 15.74 -1.45 -15.63
CA ILE A 168 16.28 -1.70 -14.28
C ILE A 168 17.67 -1.08 -14.19
N ALA A 169 17.85 -0.17 -13.25
CA ALA A 169 19.17 0.15 -12.74
C ALA A 169 19.46 -0.72 -11.53
N LEU A 170 20.40 -1.63 -11.60
CA LEU A 170 20.90 -2.37 -10.44
C LEU A 170 21.48 -1.36 -9.46
N ALA A 171 20.90 -1.28 -8.26
CA ALA A 171 21.58 -0.64 -7.15
C ALA A 171 22.89 -1.44 -6.92
N ALA A 172 24.02 -0.77 -7.08
CA ALA A 172 25.31 -1.41 -6.91
C ALA A 172 25.40 -2.00 -5.50
N HIS A 173 25.51 -3.32 -5.41
CA HIS A 173 25.89 -3.98 -4.17
C HIS A 173 27.28 -3.49 -3.78
N HIS A 174 27.36 -2.58 -2.83
CA HIS A 174 28.59 -2.35 -2.09
C HIS A 174 28.77 -3.54 -1.12
N THR A 175 29.28 -4.64 -1.65
CA THR A 175 29.97 -5.62 -0.81
C THR A 175 31.29 -4.96 -0.37
N GLN A 176 31.25 -4.23 0.74
CA GLN A 176 32.50 -4.03 1.47
C GLN A 176 32.89 -5.39 2.00
N GLY A 177 33.87 -5.98 1.35
CA GLY A 177 34.54 -7.16 1.85
C GLY A 177 35.04 -6.88 3.25
N ALA A 178 34.60 -7.71 4.18
CA ALA A 178 35.24 -7.86 5.46
C ALA A 178 36.67 -8.36 5.20
N ALA A 179 37.63 -7.46 5.27
CA ALA A 179 39.02 -7.80 5.45
C ALA A 179 39.30 -7.84 6.96
N ARG A 180 39.43 -9.07 7.47
CA ARG A 180 40.14 -9.57 8.65
C ARG A 180 39.93 -8.82 9.98
#